data_2ebdfb679d75d55dee1697effcc9389e
#
_entry.id   2ebdfb679d75d55dee1697effcc9389e
#
_cell.length_a   1.000
_cell.length_b   1.000
_cell.length_c   1.000
_cell.angle_alpha   90.00
_cell.angle_beta   90.00
_cell.angle_gamma   90.00
#
_symmetry.space_group_name_H-M   'P 1'
#
loop_
_entity.id
_entity.type
_entity.pdbx_description
1 polymer ?
#
loop_
_entity_poly.entity_id
_entity_poly.type
_entity_poly.pdbx_seq_one_letter_code
_entity_poly.pdbx_strand_id
1 'polypeptide(L)'
;LNRIREAGDSALLLEWDEAIDRAINGQAIAVAAAIRAARLSGVRDVVSTYRSVAVFFDPLNADPEVLRDALARLTPTSQEMGEGDTIEVPVVYGGETGPDLSVVAEWAGLSAREVAERHAGVEYRVFMLGFLPGFGYLGSVDDRIAAPRRDTPRLRVARGSVGLAGKQTGIYPRASPGGWQVIGWSPIRLFDPEKVPSALLKPGDTVRFVPMPAGHAAPAEAGPNSTERASAIGSRIDRSSRIVTVVRPGLFTTVQDLGRWGQQASGVSVSGALDLLSHRIANLLVGNPPDVATLEVTIAGPELRLEEGARVAVAGADLQATVDGTPTPPGVVTICRPGGVLRFGERKAGARAYVAFDGGVDVAPVLGSRATHVGAALGGLDGRALIAGDRLPLGAPIAAPAACIIGERGIRHPGGARLRVLPGPQDDFFREPAFAILERTRFMVTPHSNRMGYRLSGAVVPRIPNREMISDAAFVGAIQVPASGEPLLLMSDRQTTGGYPQMATVITADLPLAGQLAPGDWVEFSLCTRAEAIAALRDQEALLDGPA
;
A
#
# COMPACT_ATOMS: atom_id res chain seq x y z
N LEU A 1 15.96 -5.66 -22.51
CA LEU A 1 16.23 -4.83 -21.33
C LEU A 1 17.12 -3.67 -21.73
N ASN A 2 16.67 -2.43 -21.49
CA ASN A 2 17.39 -1.24 -21.93
C ASN A 2 18.22 -0.65 -20.79
N ARG A 3 17.69 -0.67 -19.56
CA ARG A 3 18.39 -0.10 -18.39
C ARG A 3 17.86 -0.69 -17.08
N ILE A 4 18.69 -0.61 -16.05
CA ILE A 4 18.33 -0.90 -14.66
C ILE A 4 18.54 0.40 -13.88
N ARG A 5 17.46 0.92 -13.27
CA ARG A 5 17.48 2.13 -12.45
C ARG A 5 17.29 1.78 -10.97
N GLU A 6 17.84 2.60 -10.12
CA GLU A 6 17.53 2.56 -8.69
C GLU A 6 16.20 3.28 -8.41
N ALA A 7 15.44 2.75 -7.46
CA ALA A 7 14.23 3.35 -6.93
C ALA A 7 14.35 3.44 -5.41
N GLY A 8 15.08 4.45 -4.95
CA GLY A 8 15.52 4.56 -3.57
C GLY A 8 16.64 3.56 -3.23
N ASP A 9 16.74 3.21 -1.96
CA ASP A 9 17.76 2.28 -1.43
C ASP A 9 17.29 0.82 -1.38
N SER A 10 16.02 0.54 -1.67
CA SER A 10 15.36 -0.77 -1.44
C SER A 10 14.63 -1.34 -2.66
N ALA A 11 14.85 -0.77 -3.87
CA ALA A 11 14.29 -1.33 -5.09
C ALA A 11 15.14 -1.03 -6.34
N LEU A 12 15.03 -1.92 -7.34
CA LEU A 12 15.55 -1.72 -8.69
C LEU A 12 14.39 -1.79 -9.69
N LEU A 13 14.46 -0.97 -10.73
CA LEU A 13 13.50 -0.94 -11.85
C LEU A 13 14.23 -1.33 -13.14
N LEU A 14 13.83 -2.46 -13.72
CA LEU A 14 14.29 -2.93 -15.01
C LEU A 14 13.34 -2.39 -16.07
N GLU A 15 13.85 -1.69 -17.10
CA GLU A 15 13.01 -1.02 -18.10
C GLU A 15 13.33 -1.44 -19.52
N TRP A 16 12.27 -1.54 -20.33
CA TRP A 16 12.30 -1.66 -21.79
C TRP A 16 11.84 -0.34 -22.44
N ASP A 17 11.68 -0.35 -23.77
CA ASP A 17 11.21 0.81 -24.55
C ASP A 17 9.88 1.35 -24.03
N GLU A 18 9.69 2.68 -24.13
CA GLU A 18 8.52 3.39 -23.62
C GLU A 18 7.32 3.21 -24.56
N ALA A 19 6.76 1.99 -24.57
CA ALA A 19 5.60 1.62 -25.38
C ALA A 19 4.68 0.63 -24.64
N ILE A 20 3.38 0.74 -24.91
CA ILE A 20 2.39 -0.29 -24.54
C ILE A 20 2.36 -1.30 -25.70
N ASP A 21 3.21 -2.30 -25.60
CA ASP A 21 3.41 -3.34 -26.63
C ASP A 21 3.35 -4.73 -26.02
N ARG A 22 2.73 -5.69 -26.76
CA ARG A 22 2.56 -7.07 -26.29
C ARG A 22 3.87 -7.82 -26.15
N ALA A 23 4.83 -7.60 -27.03
CA ALA A 23 6.12 -8.30 -27.01
C ALA A 23 6.99 -7.77 -25.86
N ILE A 24 7.04 -6.45 -25.68
CA ILE A 24 7.73 -5.80 -24.56
C ILE A 24 7.16 -6.28 -23.24
N ASN A 25 5.84 -6.27 -23.09
CA ASN A 25 5.16 -6.74 -21.89
C ASN A 25 5.40 -8.24 -21.65
N GLY A 26 5.41 -9.05 -22.72
CA GLY A 26 5.76 -10.47 -22.62
C GLY A 26 7.16 -10.69 -22.05
N GLN A 27 8.15 -9.90 -22.50
CA GLN A 27 9.50 -9.94 -21.95
C GLN A 27 9.54 -9.53 -20.46
N ALA A 28 8.84 -8.46 -20.08
CA ALA A 28 8.76 -8.01 -18.69
C ALA A 28 8.14 -9.10 -17.78
N ILE A 29 7.05 -9.74 -18.23
CA ILE A 29 6.40 -10.83 -17.49
C ILE A 29 7.35 -12.04 -17.34
N ALA A 30 8.02 -12.45 -18.43
CA ALA A 30 8.94 -13.58 -18.42
C ALA A 30 10.15 -13.32 -17.51
N VAL A 31 10.74 -12.11 -17.56
CA VAL A 31 11.84 -11.73 -16.66
C VAL A 31 11.36 -11.70 -15.21
N ALA A 32 10.17 -11.17 -14.92
CA ALA A 32 9.62 -11.19 -13.56
C ALA A 32 9.40 -12.62 -13.05
N ALA A 33 8.97 -13.55 -13.90
CA ALA A 33 8.85 -14.96 -13.54
C ALA A 33 10.22 -15.60 -13.26
N ALA A 34 11.22 -15.35 -14.11
CA ALA A 34 12.59 -15.84 -13.92
C ALA A 34 13.21 -15.32 -12.61
N ILE A 35 13.01 -14.03 -12.27
CA ILE A 35 13.49 -13.46 -11.00
C ILE A 35 12.84 -14.16 -9.81
N ARG A 36 11.52 -14.41 -9.84
CA ARG A 36 10.84 -15.14 -8.76
C ARG A 36 11.35 -16.56 -8.63
N ALA A 37 11.56 -17.26 -9.76
CA ALA A 37 12.08 -18.63 -9.77
C ALA A 37 13.51 -18.71 -9.24
N ALA A 38 14.34 -17.70 -9.51
CA ALA A 38 15.73 -17.63 -9.06
C ALA A 38 15.89 -17.47 -7.54
N ARG A 39 14.84 -17.03 -6.81
CA ARG A 39 14.85 -16.84 -5.34
C ARG A 39 16.09 -16.11 -4.83
N LEU A 40 16.46 -15.01 -5.49
CA LEU A 40 17.64 -14.23 -5.14
C LEU A 40 17.58 -13.75 -3.69
N SER A 41 18.70 -13.90 -2.96
CA SER A 41 18.78 -13.50 -1.55
C SER A 41 18.42 -12.04 -1.34
N GLY A 42 17.63 -11.74 -0.32
CA GLY A 42 17.17 -10.39 0.02
C GLY A 42 16.05 -9.86 -0.86
N VAL A 43 15.68 -10.50 -1.97
CA VAL A 43 14.51 -10.09 -2.77
C VAL A 43 13.23 -10.40 -2.01
N ARG A 44 12.38 -9.37 -1.83
CA ARG A 44 11.11 -9.43 -1.09
C ARG A 44 9.88 -9.54 -1.99
N ASP A 45 9.92 -8.87 -3.16
CA ASP A 45 8.79 -8.84 -4.09
C ASP A 45 9.22 -8.49 -5.52
N VAL A 46 8.43 -8.88 -6.51
CA VAL A 46 8.70 -8.61 -7.94
C VAL A 46 7.39 -8.25 -8.63
N VAL A 47 7.33 -7.08 -9.25
CA VAL A 47 6.13 -6.55 -9.92
C VAL A 47 6.45 -6.26 -11.39
N SER A 48 5.73 -6.92 -12.32
CA SER A 48 5.78 -6.57 -13.73
C SER A 48 4.73 -5.52 -14.07
N THR A 49 5.09 -4.59 -14.95
CA THR A 49 4.19 -3.56 -15.47
C THR A 49 4.08 -3.64 -16.98
N TYR A 50 3.62 -2.59 -17.66
CA TYR A 50 3.54 -2.55 -19.13
C TYR A 50 4.89 -2.85 -19.80
N ARG A 51 5.95 -2.25 -19.27
CA ARG A 51 7.29 -2.21 -19.88
C ARG A 51 8.43 -2.28 -18.87
N SER A 52 8.14 -2.65 -17.63
CA SER A 52 9.16 -2.70 -16.59
C SER A 52 8.94 -3.85 -15.61
N VAL A 53 9.97 -4.13 -14.84
CA VAL A 53 9.94 -5.03 -13.68
C VAL A 53 10.55 -4.31 -12.48
N ALA A 54 9.76 -4.11 -11.44
CA ALA A 54 10.26 -3.64 -10.15
C ALA A 54 10.67 -4.82 -9.28
N VAL A 55 11.87 -4.77 -8.73
CA VAL A 55 12.44 -5.75 -7.81
C VAL A 55 12.65 -5.07 -6.47
N PHE A 56 11.85 -5.43 -5.47
CA PHE A 56 11.95 -4.92 -4.11
C PHE A 56 12.87 -5.83 -3.30
N PHE A 57 13.79 -5.27 -2.55
CA PHE A 57 14.75 -6.04 -1.76
C PHE A 57 15.02 -5.41 -0.40
N ASP A 58 15.61 -6.20 0.48
CA ASP A 58 16.09 -5.76 1.78
C ASP A 58 17.48 -5.13 1.63
N PRO A 59 17.65 -3.82 1.84
CA PRO A 59 18.95 -3.15 1.61
C PRO A 59 20.04 -3.54 2.61
N LEU A 60 19.71 -4.22 3.71
CA LEU A 60 20.70 -4.76 4.65
C LEU A 60 21.15 -6.18 4.27
N ASN A 61 20.31 -6.93 3.55
CA ASN A 61 20.52 -8.34 3.23
C ASN A 61 20.81 -8.58 1.74
N ALA A 62 20.74 -7.54 0.90
CA ALA A 62 21.06 -7.61 -0.52
C ALA A 62 22.01 -6.48 -0.91
N ASP A 63 23.13 -6.83 -1.54
CA ASP A 63 23.98 -5.85 -2.23
C ASP A 63 23.35 -5.54 -3.60
N PRO A 64 22.97 -4.29 -3.87
CA PRO A 64 22.29 -3.92 -5.11
C PRO A 64 23.18 -4.06 -6.35
N GLU A 65 24.50 -3.94 -6.24
CA GLU A 65 25.40 -4.17 -7.38
C GLU A 65 25.44 -5.66 -7.74
N VAL A 66 25.56 -6.53 -6.73
CA VAL A 66 25.47 -7.98 -6.92
C VAL A 66 24.10 -8.37 -7.47
N LEU A 67 23.04 -7.76 -6.96
CA LEU A 67 21.68 -7.99 -7.44
C LEU A 67 21.51 -7.50 -8.89
N ARG A 68 22.01 -6.32 -9.24
CA ARG A 68 22.00 -5.75 -10.59
C ARG A 68 22.72 -6.69 -11.58
N ASP A 69 23.89 -7.19 -11.21
CA ASP A 69 24.66 -8.13 -12.03
C ASP A 69 23.93 -9.46 -12.22
N ALA A 70 23.29 -9.99 -11.17
CA ALA A 70 22.49 -11.19 -11.24
C ALA A 70 21.28 -10.99 -12.18
N LEU A 71 20.55 -9.88 -12.03
CA LEU A 71 19.38 -9.52 -12.84
C LEU A 71 19.77 -9.33 -14.33
N ALA A 72 20.91 -8.73 -14.61
CA ALA A 72 21.38 -8.53 -15.99
C ALA A 72 21.72 -9.84 -16.71
N ARG A 73 22.05 -10.90 -15.98
CA ARG A 73 22.38 -12.24 -16.52
C ARG A 73 21.19 -13.18 -16.63
N LEU A 74 20.04 -12.83 -16.02
CA LEU A 74 18.86 -13.68 -16.07
C LEU A 74 18.28 -13.76 -17.48
N THR A 75 18.12 -14.97 -17.97
CA THR A 75 17.47 -15.27 -19.26
C THR A 75 16.21 -16.07 -18.98
N PRO A 76 15.02 -15.56 -19.38
CA PRO A 76 13.78 -16.31 -19.23
C PRO A 76 13.80 -17.63 -19.99
N THR A 77 13.19 -18.66 -19.42
CA THR A 77 12.99 -19.94 -20.08
C THR A 77 11.80 -19.87 -21.05
N SER A 78 11.69 -20.83 -21.97
CA SER A 78 10.55 -20.93 -22.90
C SER A 78 9.20 -21.10 -22.16
N GLN A 79 9.21 -21.74 -20.99
CA GLN A 79 8.01 -21.91 -20.15
C GLN A 79 7.55 -20.59 -19.53
N GLU A 80 8.47 -19.70 -19.16
CA GLU A 80 8.17 -18.37 -18.63
C GLU A 80 7.66 -17.40 -19.70
N MET A 81 7.90 -17.70 -20.98
CA MET A 81 7.42 -16.96 -22.15
C MET A 81 6.05 -17.42 -22.66
N GLY A 82 5.40 -18.38 -22.00
CA GLY A 82 4.11 -18.95 -22.42
C GLY A 82 2.96 -17.93 -22.42
N GLU A 83 1.91 -18.24 -23.20
CA GLU A 83 0.66 -17.48 -23.19
C GLU A 83 -0.10 -17.72 -21.88
N GLY A 84 -0.83 -16.69 -21.42
CA GLY A 84 -1.72 -16.77 -20.25
C GLY A 84 -3.04 -17.48 -20.60
N ASP A 85 -3.89 -17.64 -19.57
CA ASP A 85 -5.21 -18.21 -19.70
C ASP A 85 -6.19 -17.22 -20.37
N THR A 86 -7.22 -17.75 -21.05
CA THR A 86 -8.36 -16.92 -21.52
C THR A 86 -9.49 -16.97 -20.50
N ILE A 87 -9.92 -15.78 -20.04
CA ILE A 87 -10.96 -15.62 -19.02
C ILE A 87 -12.15 -14.89 -19.61
N GLU A 88 -13.31 -15.55 -19.61
CA GLU A 88 -14.57 -14.93 -20.02
C GLU A 88 -15.18 -14.15 -18.87
N VAL A 89 -15.56 -12.89 -19.15
CA VAL A 89 -16.11 -11.96 -18.19
C VAL A 89 -17.51 -11.53 -18.64
N PRO A 90 -18.57 -11.98 -17.96
CA PRO A 90 -19.91 -11.56 -18.28
C PRO A 90 -20.14 -10.10 -17.93
N VAL A 91 -20.78 -9.30 -18.82
CA VAL A 91 -20.99 -7.85 -18.63
C VAL A 91 -22.40 -7.45 -19.05
N VAL A 92 -23.08 -6.73 -18.15
CA VAL A 92 -24.28 -5.95 -18.45
C VAL A 92 -23.86 -4.54 -18.86
N TYR A 93 -24.12 -4.15 -20.10
CA TYR A 93 -23.76 -2.84 -20.63
C TYR A 93 -24.90 -1.81 -20.45
N GLY A 94 -24.52 -0.57 -20.13
CA GLY A 94 -25.45 0.57 -20.08
C GLY A 94 -26.41 0.57 -18.88
N GLY A 95 -27.48 1.38 -19.01
CA GLY A 95 -28.44 1.59 -17.93
C GLY A 95 -27.81 2.14 -16.67
N GLU A 96 -28.33 1.76 -15.51
CA GLU A 96 -27.80 2.16 -14.21
C GLU A 96 -26.38 1.58 -13.95
N THR A 97 -26.06 0.45 -14.57
CA THR A 97 -24.78 -0.24 -14.41
C THR A 97 -23.67 0.29 -15.29
N GLY A 98 -24.01 1.04 -16.36
CA GLY A 98 -23.05 1.65 -17.30
C GLY A 98 -23.45 3.10 -17.61
N PRO A 99 -23.47 4.01 -16.60
CA PRO A 99 -24.02 5.37 -16.77
C PRO A 99 -23.28 6.24 -17.79
N ASP A 100 -22.06 5.88 -18.17
CA ASP A 100 -21.27 6.64 -19.14
C ASP A 100 -21.29 6.03 -20.55
N LEU A 101 -22.01 4.94 -20.78
CA LEU A 101 -22.05 4.29 -22.09
C LEU A 101 -22.58 5.25 -23.18
N SER A 102 -23.62 6.04 -22.86
CA SER A 102 -24.16 7.05 -23.77
C SER A 102 -23.15 8.18 -24.04
N VAL A 103 -22.39 8.60 -23.03
CA VAL A 103 -21.34 9.62 -23.17
C VAL A 103 -20.22 9.14 -24.11
N VAL A 104 -19.80 7.87 -23.95
CA VAL A 104 -18.81 7.26 -24.85
C VAL A 104 -19.38 7.11 -26.27
N ALA A 105 -20.65 6.76 -26.41
CA ALA A 105 -21.33 6.65 -27.70
C ALA A 105 -21.40 7.99 -28.43
N GLU A 106 -21.79 9.05 -27.73
CA GLU A 106 -21.79 10.42 -28.28
C GLU A 106 -20.39 10.87 -28.72
N TRP A 107 -19.38 10.67 -27.85
CA TRP A 107 -17.98 11.00 -28.16
C TRP A 107 -17.48 10.26 -29.39
N ALA A 108 -17.87 8.98 -29.55
CA ALA A 108 -17.44 8.10 -30.66
C ALA A 108 -18.25 8.32 -31.95
N GLY A 109 -19.37 9.02 -31.90
CA GLY A 109 -20.34 9.12 -33.00
C GLY A 109 -20.99 7.77 -33.35
N LEU A 110 -21.25 6.94 -32.34
CA LEU A 110 -21.81 5.60 -32.44
C LEU A 110 -23.09 5.46 -31.58
N SER A 111 -23.86 4.42 -31.80
CA SER A 111 -24.89 4.04 -30.84
C SER A 111 -24.29 3.34 -29.62
N ALA A 112 -24.99 3.37 -28.48
CA ALA A 112 -24.58 2.66 -27.26
C ALA A 112 -24.38 1.13 -27.51
N ARG A 113 -25.21 0.55 -28.37
CA ARG A 113 -25.09 -0.86 -28.81
C ARG A 113 -23.79 -1.10 -29.56
N GLU A 114 -23.44 -0.27 -30.52
CA GLU A 114 -22.20 -0.40 -31.29
C GLU A 114 -20.96 -0.25 -30.40
N VAL A 115 -20.99 0.64 -29.39
CA VAL A 115 -19.89 0.75 -28.40
C VAL A 115 -19.76 -0.55 -27.62
N ALA A 116 -20.86 -1.12 -27.13
CA ALA A 116 -20.85 -2.39 -26.38
C ALA A 116 -20.35 -3.57 -27.26
N GLU A 117 -20.81 -3.65 -28.51
CA GLU A 117 -20.39 -4.67 -29.47
C GLU A 117 -18.89 -4.57 -29.79
N ARG A 118 -18.37 -3.34 -29.99
CA ARG A 118 -16.92 -3.12 -30.21
C ARG A 118 -16.09 -3.46 -28.97
N HIS A 119 -16.56 -3.07 -27.78
CA HIS A 119 -15.87 -3.41 -26.55
C HIS A 119 -15.87 -4.93 -26.30
N ALA A 120 -16.95 -5.62 -26.54
CA ALA A 120 -17.04 -7.08 -26.36
C ALA A 120 -16.35 -7.87 -27.50
N GLY A 121 -16.20 -7.27 -28.68
CA GLY A 121 -15.62 -7.93 -29.87
C GLY A 121 -14.09 -8.02 -29.88
N VAL A 122 -13.41 -7.56 -28.86
CA VAL A 122 -11.93 -7.56 -28.76
C VAL A 122 -11.48 -8.47 -27.61
N GLU A 123 -10.38 -9.17 -27.83
CA GLU A 123 -9.66 -9.89 -26.79
C GLU A 123 -8.62 -8.97 -26.13
N TYR A 124 -8.72 -8.80 -24.83
CA TYR A 124 -7.90 -7.87 -24.07
C TYR A 124 -6.80 -8.59 -23.31
N ARG A 125 -5.54 -8.22 -23.58
CA ARG A 125 -4.42 -8.69 -22.75
C ARG A 125 -4.44 -8.02 -21.38
N VAL A 126 -4.20 -8.80 -20.34
CA VAL A 126 -3.87 -8.28 -18.99
C VAL A 126 -2.40 -7.88 -18.99
N PHE A 127 -2.11 -6.59 -19.05
CA PHE A 127 -0.74 -6.10 -19.05
C PHE A 127 -0.10 -6.15 -17.66
N MET A 128 -0.84 -5.74 -16.64
CA MET A 128 -0.39 -5.74 -15.25
C MET A 128 -1.58 -5.73 -14.30
N LEU A 129 -1.31 -6.04 -13.02
CA LEU A 129 -2.23 -5.79 -11.91
C LEU A 129 -1.72 -4.61 -11.06
N GLY A 130 -2.65 -3.85 -10.48
CA GLY A 130 -2.30 -2.70 -9.62
C GLY A 130 -3.51 -1.85 -9.30
N PHE A 131 -3.32 -0.64 -8.79
CA PHE A 131 -4.37 0.27 -8.32
C PHE A 131 -5.17 -0.29 -7.13
N LEU A 132 -5.78 -1.46 -7.25
CA LEU A 132 -6.51 -2.19 -6.21
C LEU A 132 -6.17 -3.68 -6.31
N PRO A 133 -6.31 -4.46 -5.21
CA PRO A 133 -6.14 -5.89 -5.26
C PRO A 133 -6.99 -6.55 -6.35
N GLY A 134 -6.32 -7.22 -7.30
CA GLY A 134 -6.95 -7.90 -8.44
C GLY A 134 -7.42 -6.99 -9.59
N PHE A 135 -7.15 -5.67 -9.56
CA PHE A 135 -7.47 -4.80 -10.69
C PHE A 135 -6.50 -5.05 -11.84
N GLY A 136 -7.03 -5.52 -12.98
CA GLY A 136 -6.27 -5.73 -14.22
C GLY A 136 -6.34 -4.50 -15.13
N TYR A 137 -5.17 -4.04 -15.58
CA TYR A 137 -5.07 -3.07 -16.67
C TYR A 137 -5.10 -3.83 -17.99
N LEU A 138 -6.23 -3.70 -18.70
CA LEU A 138 -6.53 -4.41 -19.93
C LEU A 138 -6.37 -3.47 -21.13
N GLY A 139 -5.84 -3.96 -22.21
CA GLY A 139 -5.68 -3.20 -23.47
C GLY A 139 -5.43 -4.11 -24.67
N SER A 140 -5.52 -3.60 -25.89
CA SER A 140 -5.87 -2.23 -26.30
C SER A 140 -7.33 -2.15 -26.72
N VAL A 141 -8.00 -1.10 -26.28
CA VAL A 141 -9.37 -0.79 -26.70
C VAL A 141 -9.36 -0.31 -28.17
N ASP A 142 -10.42 -0.63 -28.93
CA ASP A 142 -10.67 -0.10 -30.27
C ASP A 142 -10.60 1.44 -30.27
N ASP A 143 -9.78 2.02 -31.15
CA ASP A 143 -9.53 3.46 -31.22
C ASP A 143 -10.81 4.29 -31.37
N ARG A 144 -11.86 3.74 -31.99
CA ARG A 144 -13.15 4.41 -32.16
C ARG A 144 -13.94 4.61 -30.88
N ILE A 145 -13.66 3.83 -29.83
CA ILE A 145 -14.33 3.91 -28.52
C ILE A 145 -13.37 4.28 -27.39
N ALA A 146 -12.14 4.69 -27.71
CA ALA A 146 -11.10 5.02 -26.76
C ALA A 146 -11.31 6.41 -26.10
N ALA A 147 -12.49 6.62 -25.51
CA ALA A 147 -12.88 7.88 -24.87
C ALA A 147 -11.92 8.28 -23.72
N PRO A 148 -11.63 9.57 -23.51
CA PRO A 148 -10.76 10.04 -22.45
C PRO A 148 -11.34 9.79 -21.07
N ARG A 149 -10.48 9.90 -20.05
CA ARG A 149 -10.92 9.91 -18.64
C ARG A 149 -11.88 11.08 -18.41
N ARG A 150 -12.71 10.94 -17.39
CA ARG A 150 -13.57 12.01 -16.89
C ARG A 150 -12.70 13.15 -16.34
N ASP A 151 -13.08 14.39 -16.60
CA ASP A 151 -12.42 15.57 -16.04
C ASP A 151 -12.51 15.59 -14.50
N THR A 152 -13.68 15.16 -13.96
CA THR A 152 -13.88 15.04 -12.52
C THR A 152 -14.09 13.56 -12.16
N PRO A 153 -13.14 12.93 -11.43
CA PRO A 153 -13.28 11.57 -10.94
C PRO A 153 -14.49 11.43 -10.01
N ARG A 154 -15.19 10.28 -10.08
CA ARG A 154 -16.20 9.92 -9.08
C ARG A 154 -15.57 9.62 -7.75
N LEU A 155 -16.18 10.07 -6.67
CA LEU A 155 -15.78 9.71 -5.30
C LEU A 155 -15.99 8.22 -5.04
N ARG A 156 -16.93 7.59 -5.74
CA ARG A 156 -17.25 6.17 -5.60
C ARG A 156 -17.66 5.57 -6.95
N VAL A 157 -16.94 4.56 -7.38
CA VAL A 157 -17.27 3.64 -8.48
C VAL A 157 -17.58 2.29 -7.83
N ALA A 158 -18.70 1.65 -8.17
CA ALA A 158 -19.14 0.41 -7.54
C ALA A 158 -18.23 -0.78 -7.92
N ARG A 159 -18.21 -1.82 -7.07
CA ARG A 159 -17.58 -3.10 -7.39
C ARG A 159 -18.20 -3.69 -8.65
N GLY A 160 -17.37 -4.29 -9.51
CA GLY A 160 -17.80 -4.91 -10.76
C GLY A 160 -18.00 -3.92 -11.91
N SER A 161 -17.92 -2.59 -11.67
CA SER A 161 -17.99 -1.62 -12.75
C SER A 161 -16.91 -1.87 -13.80
N VAL A 162 -17.33 -1.95 -15.07
CA VAL A 162 -16.42 -2.04 -16.22
C VAL A 162 -16.15 -0.63 -16.70
N GLY A 163 -14.88 -0.24 -16.65
CA GLY A 163 -14.43 1.12 -16.97
C GLY A 163 -13.60 1.18 -18.23
N LEU A 164 -13.62 2.35 -18.89
CA LEU A 164 -12.86 2.65 -20.10
C LEU A 164 -12.15 4.00 -19.94
N ALA A 165 -10.88 4.07 -20.37
CA ALA A 165 -10.09 5.30 -20.31
C ALA A 165 -8.99 5.28 -21.39
N GLY A 166 -9.19 6.02 -22.48
CA GLY A 166 -8.32 5.94 -23.65
C GLY A 166 -8.26 4.50 -24.18
N LYS A 167 -7.07 4.00 -24.42
CA LYS A 167 -6.86 2.62 -24.94
C LYS A 167 -6.92 1.54 -23.85
N GLN A 168 -7.35 1.87 -22.64
CA GLN A 168 -7.42 0.96 -21.49
C GLN A 168 -8.86 0.64 -21.11
N THR A 169 -9.10 -0.60 -20.70
CA THR A 169 -10.31 -1.03 -20.02
C THR A 169 -9.96 -1.82 -18.76
N GLY A 170 -10.92 -2.04 -17.89
CA GLY A 170 -10.71 -2.79 -16.64
C GLY A 170 -11.99 -2.90 -15.83
N ILE A 171 -11.93 -3.73 -14.80
CA ILE A 171 -13.07 -4.01 -13.92
C ILE A 171 -12.67 -3.63 -12.50
N TYR A 172 -13.48 -2.84 -11.81
CA TYR A 172 -13.24 -2.45 -10.43
C TYR A 172 -13.51 -3.64 -9.48
N PRO A 173 -12.49 -4.21 -8.81
CA PRO A 173 -12.66 -5.38 -7.95
C PRO A 173 -13.44 -5.07 -6.67
N ARG A 174 -13.52 -3.78 -6.32
CA ARG A 174 -14.24 -3.23 -5.15
C ARG A 174 -14.63 -1.77 -5.38
N ALA A 175 -15.51 -1.25 -4.53
CA ALA A 175 -15.86 0.16 -4.57
C ALA A 175 -14.64 1.04 -4.24
N SER A 176 -14.40 2.06 -5.07
CA SER A 176 -13.28 2.99 -4.92
C SER A 176 -13.54 4.30 -5.67
N PRO A 177 -12.81 5.39 -5.39
CA PRO A 177 -12.78 6.53 -6.30
C PRO A 177 -12.25 6.12 -7.67
N GLY A 178 -12.74 6.75 -8.75
CA GLY A 178 -12.26 6.45 -10.11
C GLY A 178 -12.70 7.47 -11.15
N GLY A 179 -11.82 7.74 -12.13
CA GLY A 179 -12.04 8.69 -13.22
C GLY A 179 -12.29 8.06 -14.58
N TRP A 180 -12.52 6.74 -14.65
CA TRP A 180 -12.81 6.05 -15.91
C TRP A 180 -14.28 6.16 -16.28
N GLN A 181 -14.59 6.12 -17.57
CA GLN A 181 -15.97 6.05 -18.08
C GLN A 181 -16.55 4.69 -17.75
N VAL A 182 -17.60 4.63 -16.93
CA VAL A 182 -18.24 3.36 -16.54
C VAL A 182 -19.27 2.98 -17.62
N ILE A 183 -18.97 1.94 -18.38
CA ILE A 183 -19.78 1.49 -19.53
C ILE A 183 -20.64 0.25 -19.25
N GLY A 184 -20.39 -0.46 -18.15
CA GLY A 184 -21.11 -1.67 -17.79
C GLY A 184 -20.72 -2.18 -16.40
N TRP A 185 -21.25 -3.38 -16.08
CA TRP A 185 -21.03 -4.04 -14.80
C TRP A 185 -20.90 -5.55 -14.97
N SER A 186 -20.03 -6.18 -14.17
CA SER A 186 -19.80 -7.62 -14.12
C SER A 186 -19.96 -8.16 -12.69
N PRO A 187 -20.61 -9.32 -12.51
CA PRO A 187 -20.70 -9.99 -11.21
C PRO A 187 -19.39 -10.66 -10.78
N ILE A 188 -18.39 -10.75 -11.65
CA ILE A 188 -17.18 -11.52 -11.43
C ILE A 188 -16.41 -11.05 -10.18
N ARG A 189 -15.86 -12.00 -9.43
CA ARG A 189 -15.00 -11.71 -8.28
C ARG A 189 -13.54 -11.80 -8.71
N LEU A 190 -12.87 -10.65 -8.83
CA LEU A 190 -11.50 -10.57 -9.31
C LEU A 190 -10.44 -10.85 -8.24
N PHE A 191 -10.82 -10.73 -6.96
CA PHE A 191 -9.90 -10.91 -5.85
C PHE A 191 -10.58 -11.61 -4.67
N ASP A 192 -9.90 -12.60 -4.13
CA ASP A 192 -10.32 -13.36 -2.97
C ASP A 192 -9.08 -13.72 -2.12
N PRO A 193 -8.89 -13.09 -0.94
CA PRO A 193 -7.70 -13.32 -0.12
C PRO A 193 -7.60 -14.75 0.46
N GLU A 194 -8.69 -15.52 0.43
CA GLU A 194 -8.72 -16.92 0.91
C GLU A 194 -8.31 -17.93 -0.17
N LYS A 195 -8.13 -17.48 -1.43
CA LYS A 195 -7.71 -18.33 -2.55
C LYS A 195 -6.23 -18.22 -2.85
N VAL A 196 -5.69 -19.25 -3.48
CA VAL A 196 -4.34 -19.29 -4.04
C VAL A 196 -4.44 -19.70 -5.52
N PRO A 197 -4.12 -18.81 -6.46
CA PRO A 197 -3.78 -17.39 -6.28
C PRO A 197 -4.98 -16.54 -5.81
N SER A 198 -4.69 -15.44 -5.11
CA SER A 198 -5.72 -14.54 -4.55
C SER A 198 -6.39 -13.66 -5.62
N ALA A 199 -5.69 -13.33 -6.70
CA ALA A 199 -6.23 -12.61 -7.86
C ALA A 199 -6.68 -13.62 -8.93
N LEU A 200 -7.84 -13.37 -9.55
CA LEU A 200 -8.35 -14.18 -10.65
C LEU A 200 -7.52 -13.99 -11.91
N LEU A 201 -7.11 -12.75 -12.18
CA LEU A 201 -6.30 -12.39 -13.35
C LEU A 201 -4.81 -12.39 -12.98
N LYS A 202 -3.97 -12.70 -13.94
CA LYS A 202 -2.51 -12.54 -13.88
C LYS A 202 -1.99 -11.80 -15.13
N PRO A 203 -0.88 -11.08 -15.05
CA PRO A 203 -0.25 -10.50 -16.24
C PRO A 203 0.02 -11.58 -17.29
N GLY A 204 -0.36 -11.27 -18.54
CA GLY A 204 -0.25 -12.20 -19.66
C GLY A 204 -1.57 -12.90 -20.03
N ASP A 205 -2.56 -12.95 -19.14
CA ASP A 205 -3.88 -13.50 -19.45
C ASP A 205 -4.59 -12.70 -20.55
N THR A 206 -5.58 -13.34 -21.15
CA THR A 206 -6.51 -12.73 -22.10
C THR A 206 -7.91 -12.66 -21.47
N VAL A 207 -8.55 -11.50 -21.55
CA VAL A 207 -9.93 -11.30 -21.11
C VAL A 207 -10.84 -11.10 -22.31
N ARG A 208 -11.93 -11.86 -22.34
CA ARG A 208 -13.03 -11.72 -23.29
C ARG A 208 -14.28 -11.29 -22.57
N PHE A 209 -14.82 -10.12 -22.92
CA PHE A 209 -16.09 -9.65 -22.37
C PHE A 209 -17.26 -10.29 -23.11
N VAL A 210 -18.18 -10.88 -22.34
CA VAL A 210 -19.37 -11.55 -22.89
C VAL A 210 -20.62 -10.77 -22.49
N PRO A 211 -21.35 -10.14 -23.43
CA PRO A 211 -22.57 -9.41 -23.12
C PRO A 211 -23.62 -10.28 -22.44
N MET A 212 -24.20 -9.78 -21.35
CA MET A 212 -25.32 -10.41 -20.63
C MET A 212 -26.60 -9.59 -20.83
N PRO A 213 -27.81 -10.24 -20.81
CA PRO A 213 -29.08 -9.52 -20.82
C PRO A 213 -29.21 -8.56 -19.64
N ALA A 214 -29.89 -7.43 -19.87
CA ALA A 214 -30.31 -6.53 -18.79
C ALA A 214 -31.31 -7.25 -17.84
N GLY A 215 -31.11 -7.11 -16.54
CA GLY A 215 -31.94 -7.80 -15.53
C GLY A 215 -31.15 -8.43 -14.39
N HIS A 216 -29.84 -8.57 -14.54
CA HIS A 216 -28.95 -8.84 -13.41
C HIS A 216 -28.61 -7.51 -12.76
N ALA A 217 -29.39 -7.12 -11.74
CA ALA A 217 -29.10 -5.93 -10.96
C ALA A 217 -27.70 -6.05 -10.34
N ALA A 218 -26.91 -4.96 -10.40
CA ALA A 218 -25.79 -4.85 -9.50
C ALA A 218 -26.34 -5.09 -8.08
N PRO A 219 -25.79 -6.02 -7.29
CA PRO A 219 -26.25 -6.19 -5.93
C PRO A 219 -26.23 -4.81 -5.27
N ALA A 220 -27.33 -4.41 -4.63
CA ALA A 220 -27.29 -3.30 -3.70
C ALA A 220 -26.07 -3.63 -2.81
N GLU A 221 -25.04 -2.78 -2.84
CA GLU A 221 -23.85 -3.05 -2.05
C GLU A 221 -24.31 -3.20 -0.60
N ALA A 222 -24.35 -4.43 -0.10
CA ALA A 222 -24.35 -4.65 1.31
C ALA A 222 -23.12 -3.89 1.80
N GLY A 223 -23.33 -2.86 2.61
CA GLY A 223 -22.23 -2.25 3.38
C GLY A 223 -21.42 -3.40 3.98
N PRO A 224 -20.19 -3.23 4.35
CA PRO A 224 -19.36 -4.33 4.83
C PRO A 224 -20.23 -5.16 5.75
N ASN A 225 -20.46 -6.43 5.41
CA ASN A 225 -21.29 -7.36 6.19
C ASN A 225 -20.64 -7.53 7.56
N SER A 226 -20.82 -6.50 8.39
CA SER A 226 -20.27 -6.43 9.74
C SER A 226 -20.94 -7.45 10.66
N THR A 227 -22.19 -7.83 10.38
CA THR A 227 -22.97 -8.71 11.26
C THR A 227 -22.70 -10.19 11.06
N GLU A 228 -22.50 -10.69 9.85
CA GLU A 228 -22.22 -12.12 9.63
C GLU A 228 -20.76 -12.48 9.93
N ARG A 229 -19.79 -11.59 9.67
CA ARG A 229 -18.38 -11.82 10.07
C ARG A 229 -18.15 -11.63 11.56
N ALA A 230 -18.81 -10.69 12.22
CA ALA A 230 -18.71 -10.53 13.67
C ALA A 230 -19.19 -11.78 14.42
N SER A 231 -20.22 -12.49 13.92
CA SER A 231 -20.65 -13.76 14.50
C SER A 231 -19.65 -14.91 14.28
N ALA A 232 -18.94 -14.92 13.16
CA ALA A 232 -17.92 -15.94 12.86
C ALA A 232 -16.62 -15.74 13.66
N ILE A 233 -16.25 -14.51 14.01
CA ILE A 233 -15.09 -14.21 14.86
C ILE A 233 -15.41 -14.46 16.32
N GLY A 234 -16.61 -14.14 16.78
CA GLY A 234 -17.06 -14.47 18.14
C GLY A 234 -17.01 -15.97 18.46
N SER A 235 -17.11 -16.83 17.44
CA SER A 235 -16.99 -18.28 17.58
C SER A 235 -15.55 -18.81 17.55
N ARG A 236 -14.56 -17.98 17.16
CA ARG A 236 -13.12 -18.36 17.08
C ARG A 236 -12.28 -17.85 18.24
N ILE A 237 -12.80 -16.98 19.10
CA ILE A 237 -12.09 -16.57 20.32
C ILE A 237 -12.18 -17.74 21.29
N ASP A 238 -11.06 -18.43 21.46
CA ASP A 238 -10.93 -19.45 22.53
C ASP A 238 -11.22 -18.77 23.87
N ARG A 239 -12.03 -19.42 24.72
CA ARG A 239 -12.37 -18.89 26.06
C ARG A 239 -11.16 -18.70 26.98
N SER A 240 -10.00 -19.27 26.61
CA SER A 240 -8.72 -19.09 27.29
C SER A 240 -7.91 -17.90 26.81
N SER A 241 -8.35 -17.18 25.74
CA SER A 241 -7.60 -16.06 25.16
C SER A 241 -7.65 -14.83 26.07
N ARG A 242 -6.49 -14.19 26.26
CA ARG A 242 -6.39 -12.85 26.87
C ARG A 242 -7.03 -11.84 25.92
N ILE A 243 -7.86 -10.95 26.45
CA ILE A 243 -8.67 -10.02 25.64
C ILE A 243 -8.37 -8.56 25.99
N VAL A 244 -8.22 -7.75 24.96
CA VAL A 244 -8.29 -6.31 25.05
C VAL A 244 -9.62 -5.84 24.47
N THR A 245 -10.44 -5.18 25.29
CA THR A 245 -11.72 -4.59 24.88
C THR A 245 -11.53 -3.12 24.55
N VAL A 246 -11.99 -2.71 23.36
CA VAL A 246 -11.98 -1.30 22.91
C VAL A 246 -13.16 -0.57 23.53
N VAL A 247 -12.92 0.26 24.55
CA VAL A 247 -13.95 1.10 25.18
C VAL A 247 -14.25 2.31 24.30
N ARG A 248 -13.19 2.97 23.82
CA ARG A 248 -13.25 4.06 22.83
C ARG A 248 -12.13 3.85 21.80
N PRO A 249 -12.38 3.98 20.48
CA PRO A 249 -11.41 3.61 19.46
C PRO A 249 -10.32 4.65 19.20
N GLY A 250 -10.44 5.87 19.73
CA GLY A 250 -9.61 7.01 19.34
C GLY A 250 -9.98 7.54 17.95
N LEU A 251 -9.09 8.33 17.33
CA LEU A 251 -9.33 8.90 16.00
C LEU A 251 -9.20 7.83 14.91
N PHE A 252 -8.10 7.09 14.94
CA PHE A 252 -7.83 6.03 13.96
C PHE A 252 -6.82 5.06 14.57
N THR A 253 -7.29 3.89 14.97
CA THR A 253 -6.48 2.82 15.56
C THR A 253 -6.62 1.56 14.73
N THR A 254 -5.49 0.96 14.32
CA THR A 254 -5.45 -0.25 13.50
C THR A 254 -4.43 -1.24 14.03
N VAL A 255 -4.64 -2.53 13.75
CA VAL A 255 -3.63 -3.58 13.97
C VAL A 255 -2.59 -3.48 12.87
N GLN A 256 -1.30 -3.44 13.20
CA GLN A 256 -0.21 -3.38 12.24
C GLN A 256 0.93 -4.33 12.63
N ASP A 257 1.63 -4.86 11.62
CA ASP A 257 2.87 -5.64 11.74
C ASP A 257 3.92 -5.13 10.73
N LEU A 258 4.85 -5.96 10.27
CA LEU A 258 5.86 -5.59 9.26
C LEU A 258 5.32 -5.53 7.81
N GLY A 259 4.02 -5.80 7.61
CA GLY A 259 3.34 -5.77 6.32
C GLY A 259 3.42 -7.08 5.53
N ARG A 260 2.64 -7.14 4.41
CA ARG A 260 2.46 -8.33 3.57
C ARG A 260 3.29 -8.27 2.29
N TRP A 261 4.53 -8.70 2.39
CA TRP A 261 5.43 -8.81 1.24
C TRP A 261 5.06 -10.01 0.34
N GLY A 262 5.47 -9.94 -0.95
CA GLY A 262 5.23 -10.98 -1.94
C GLY A 262 3.84 -10.94 -2.58
N GLN A 263 3.04 -9.90 -2.33
CA GLN A 263 1.66 -9.79 -2.83
C GLN A 263 1.44 -8.59 -3.78
N GLN A 264 2.45 -7.74 -3.98
CA GLN A 264 2.31 -6.53 -4.79
C GLN A 264 2.00 -6.84 -6.27
N ALA A 265 2.46 -7.98 -6.79
CA ALA A 265 2.13 -8.44 -8.14
C ALA A 265 0.63 -8.71 -8.34
N SER A 266 -0.13 -8.94 -7.28
CA SER A 266 -1.60 -9.07 -7.29
C SER A 266 -2.32 -7.73 -7.02
N GLY A 267 -1.61 -6.61 -7.02
CA GLY A 267 -2.15 -5.29 -6.70
C GLY A 267 -2.37 -5.04 -5.20
N VAL A 268 -1.82 -5.89 -4.33
CA VAL A 268 -1.97 -5.78 -2.87
C VAL A 268 -0.80 -5.00 -2.29
N SER A 269 -1.08 -3.86 -1.65
CA SER A 269 -0.06 -3.05 -0.96
C SER A 269 0.57 -3.81 0.20
N VAL A 270 1.84 -3.53 0.48
CA VAL A 270 2.54 -4.12 1.63
C VAL A 270 1.85 -3.75 2.93
N SER A 271 1.38 -2.51 3.08
CA SER A 271 0.80 -2.02 4.34
C SER A 271 1.80 -2.11 5.50
N GLY A 272 1.38 -2.50 6.70
CA GLY A 272 2.25 -2.55 7.88
C GLY A 272 2.38 -1.20 8.58
N ALA A 273 3.15 -1.17 9.64
CA ALA A 273 3.40 0.04 10.42
C ALA A 273 4.01 1.16 9.56
N LEU A 274 3.53 2.40 9.70
CA LEU A 274 4.12 3.55 9.02
C LEU A 274 5.48 3.96 9.62
N ASP A 275 5.65 3.74 10.91
CA ASP A 275 6.91 3.86 11.63
C ASP A 275 7.33 2.47 12.13
N LEU A 276 8.05 1.75 11.26
CA LEU A 276 8.53 0.39 11.54
C LEU A 276 9.51 0.35 12.72
N LEU A 277 10.29 1.41 12.95
CA LEU A 277 11.23 1.48 14.06
C LEU A 277 10.50 1.49 15.39
N SER A 278 9.53 2.39 15.57
CA SER A 278 8.74 2.46 16.80
C SER A 278 7.90 1.21 17.04
N HIS A 279 7.36 0.59 15.96
CA HIS A 279 6.68 -0.69 16.04
C HIS A 279 7.59 -1.79 16.61
N ARG A 280 8.81 -1.91 16.08
CA ARG A 280 9.80 -2.92 16.53
C ARG A 280 10.27 -2.63 17.96
N ILE A 281 10.52 -1.36 18.29
CA ILE A 281 10.89 -0.95 19.67
C ILE A 281 9.78 -1.34 20.65
N ALA A 282 8.51 -1.05 20.36
CA ALA A 282 7.40 -1.40 21.25
C ALA A 282 7.35 -2.92 21.52
N ASN A 283 7.54 -3.73 20.50
CA ASN A 283 7.59 -5.19 20.64
C ASN A 283 8.78 -5.66 21.49
N LEU A 284 9.99 -5.17 21.21
CA LEU A 284 11.20 -5.53 21.95
C LEU A 284 11.08 -5.19 23.45
N LEU A 285 10.48 -4.05 23.78
CA LEU A 285 10.26 -3.64 25.17
C LEU A 285 9.44 -4.65 25.96
N VAL A 286 8.41 -5.26 25.38
CA VAL A 286 7.60 -6.28 26.06
C VAL A 286 8.13 -7.71 25.89
N GLY A 287 9.24 -7.89 25.16
CA GLY A 287 9.88 -9.18 24.89
C GLY A 287 9.31 -9.93 23.69
N ASN A 288 8.52 -9.28 22.84
CA ASN A 288 8.02 -9.88 21.62
C ASN A 288 9.09 -9.92 20.52
N PRO A 289 9.02 -10.88 19.59
CA PRO A 289 9.67 -10.76 18.29
C PRO A 289 9.23 -9.48 17.55
N PRO A 290 10.09 -8.89 16.71
CA PRO A 290 9.83 -7.59 16.08
C PRO A 290 8.69 -7.59 15.05
N ASP A 291 8.27 -8.76 14.57
CA ASP A 291 7.21 -8.99 13.58
C ASP A 291 5.81 -9.20 14.19
N VAL A 292 5.72 -9.29 15.50
CA VAL A 292 4.44 -9.47 16.21
C VAL A 292 3.56 -8.23 16.07
N ALA A 293 2.26 -8.43 15.84
CA ALA A 293 1.34 -7.32 15.59
C ALA A 293 1.11 -6.44 16.83
N THR A 294 1.11 -5.12 16.59
CA THR A 294 0.84 -4.06 17.57
C THR A 294 -0.40 -3.27 17.16
N LEU A 295 -0.84 -2.35 18.00
CA LEU A 295 -1.80 -1.31 17.60
C LEU A 295 -1.04 -0.05 17.16
N GLU A 296 -1.31 0.42 15.94
CA GLU A 296 -0.92 1.75 15.47
C GLU A 296 -2.03 2.73 15.81
N VAL A 297 -1.71 3.71 16.63
CA VAL A 297 -2.62 4.74 17.16
C VAL A 297 -2.28 6.07 16.52
N THR A 298 -3.23 6.71 15.83
CA THR A 298 -2.99 7.96 15.11
C THR A 298 -3.58 9.16 15.85
N ILE A 299 -2.74 10.11 16.24
CA ILE A 299 -3.05 11.44 16.80
C ILE A 299 -3.82 11.41 18.13
N ALA A 300 -5.04 10.87 18.16
CA ALA A 300 -5.85 10.75 19.36
C ALA A 300 -6.10 9.26 19.67
N GLY A 301 -5.62 8.80 20.80
CA GLY A 301 -5.58 7.40 21.16
C GLY A 301 -6.88 6.83 21.70
N PRO A 302 -6.98 5.48 21.73
CA PRO A 302 -8.12 4.75 22.24
C PRO A 302 -8.16 4.71 23.78
N GLU A 303 -9.29 4.24 24.31
CA GLU A 303 -9.39 3.71 25.65
C GLU A 303 -9.57 2.19 25.55
N LEU A 304 -8.62 1.45 26.13
CA LEU A 304 -8.52 0.00 26.03
C LEU A 304 -8.57 -0.62 27.43
N ARG A 305 -9.47 -1.59 27.66
CA ARG A 305 -9.53 -2.36 28.88
C ARG A 305 -8.89 -3.74 28.66
N LEU A 306 -7.95 -4.10 29.52
CA LEU A 306 -7.24 -5.38 29.49
C LEU A 306 -7.93 -6.33 30.48
N GLU A 307 -8.69 -7.29 29.99
CA GLU A 307 -9.55 -8.14 30.84
C GLU A 307 -8.69 -9.01 31.81
N GLU A 308 -7.61 -9.62 31.31
CA GLU A 308 -6.70 -10.48 32.09
C GLU A 308 -5.38 -9.80 32.47
N GLY A 309 -5.19 -8.55 32.03
CA GLY A 309 -3.94 -7.82 32.20
C GLY A 309 -2.84 -8.22 31.23
N ALA A 310 -1.81 -7.37 31.12
CA ALA A 310 -0.65 -7.59 30.28
C ALA A 310 0.52 -6.65 30.66
N ARG A 311 1.73 -6.99 30.21
CA ARG A 311 2.77 -5.97 30.04
C ARG A 311 2.44 -5.16 28.79
N VAL A 312 2.52 -3.84 28.92
CA VAL A 312 2.20 -2.89 27.85
C VAL A 312 3.41 -1.98 27.66
N ALA A 313 3.81 -1.76 26.42
CA ALA A 313 4.75 -0.73 26.06
C ALA A 313 4.16 0.16 24.97
N VAL A 314 4.50 1.46 25.04
CA VAL A 314 4.18 2.44 24.00
C VAL A 314 5.48 2.97 23.42
N ALA A 315 5.58 3.06 22.10
CA ALA A 315 6.71 3.68 21.41
C ALA A 315 6.22 4.62 20.29
N GLY A 316 7.08 5.49 19.77
CA GLY A 316 6.74 6.49 18.76
C GLY A 316 6.21 7.78 19.35
N ALA A 317 5.03 8.22 18.92
CA ALA A 317 4.44 9.48 19.36
C ALA A 317 4.18 9.53 20.87
N ASP A 318 4.44 10.69 21.47
CA ASP A 318 3.97 11.00 22.82
C ASP A 318 2.53 11.54 22.76
N LEU A 319 1.59 10.64 23.04
CA LEU A 319 0.16 10.92 23.17
C LEU A 319 -0.30 10.87 24.63
N GLN A 320 0.59 11.08 25.59
CA GLN A 320 0.31 11.07 27.03
C GLN A 320 -0.42 9.81 27.50
N ALA A 321 0.13 8.62 27.16
CA ALA A 321 -0.42 7.34 27.56
C ALA A 321 -0.40 7.19 29.10
N THR A 322 -1.45 6.59 29.66
CA THR A 322 -1.56 6.24 31.08
C THR A 322 -2.16 4.84 31.23
N VAL A 323 -1.66 4.07 32.20
CA VAL A 323 -2.25 2.80 32.64
C VAL A 323 -2.79 2.99 34.05
N ASP A 324 -4.10 2.84 34.24
CA ASP A 324 -4.81 3.10 35.50
C ASP A 324 -4.48 4.46 36.11
N GLY A 325 -4.31 5.49 35.25
CA GLY A 325 -3.95 6.84 35.64
C GLY A 325 -2.44 7.08 35.90
N THR A 326 -1.63 6.03 35.87
CA THR A 326 -0.16 6.14 35.97
C THR A 326 0.44 6.47 34.61
N PRO A 327 1.24 7.54 34.47
CA PRO A 327 1.89 7.87 33.22
C PRO A 327 2.75 6.72 32.67
N THR A 328 2.58 6.42 31.38
CA THR A 328 3.34 5.40 30.65
C THR A 328 3.96 6.08 29.41
N PRO A 329 5.05 6.83 29.60
CA PRO A 329 5.68 7.54 28.49
C PRO A 329 6.26 6.57 27.44
N PRO A 330 6.50 7.01 26.20
CA PRO A 330 7.14 6.20 25.19
C PRO A 330 8.47 5.62 25.67
N GLY A 331 8.70 4.32 25.39
CA GLY A 331 9.91 3.60 25.78
C GLY A 331 9.85 2.95 27.17
N VAL A 332 8.74 3.08 27.89
CA VAL A 332 8.56 2.50 29.24
C VAL A 332 7.57 1.33 29.19
N VAL A 333 7.95 0.23 29.85
CA VAL A 333 7.05 -0.92 30.07
C VAL A 333 6.25 -0.72 31.34
N THR A 334 4.94 -0.90 31.26
CA THR A 334 4.02 -0.81 32.37
C THR A 334 3.22 -2.11 32.51
N ILE A 335 3.00 -2.58 33.73
CA ILE A 335 2.14 -3.73 33.99
C ILE A 335 0.72 -3.21 34.18
N CYS A 336 -0.16 -3.54 33.24
CA CYS A 336 -1.59 -3.36 33.36
C CYS A 336 -2.20 -4.56 34.07
N ARG A 337 -2.89 -4.35 35.19
CA ARG A 337 -3.54 -5.42 35.97
C ARG A 337 -4.80 -5.93 35.27
N PRO A 338 -5.33 -7.11 35.63
CA PRO A 338 -6.64 -7.55 35.15
C PRO A 338 -7.72 -6.51 35.38
N GLY A 339 -8.48 -6.18 34.31
CA GLY A 339 -9.49 -5.12 34.28
C GLY A 339 -8.93 -3.69 34.18
N GLY A 340 -7.61 -3.52 34.20
CA GLY A 340 -6.94 -2.22 34.08
C GLY A 340 -7.15 -1.57 32.70
N VAL A 341 -6.96 -0.26 32.63
CA VAL A 341 -7.31 0.57 31.48
C VAL A 341 -6.12 1.40 31.00
N LEU A 342 -5.76 1.18 29.74
CA LEU A 342 -4.85 2.07 29.00
C LEU A 342 -5.65 3.22 28.37
N ARG A 343 -5.23 4.46 28.60
CA ARG A 343 -5.79 5.69 28.04
C ARG A 343 -4.71 6.57 27.44
N PHE A 344 -5.14 7.45 26.56
CA PHE A 344 -4.29 8.47 25.95
C PHE A 344 -4.86 9.86 26.23
N GLY A 345 -3.98 10.85 26.27
CA GLY A 345 -4.30 12.26 26.42
C GLY A 345 -4.07 13.03 25.12
N GLU A 346 -3.58 14.26 25.26
CA GLU A 346 -3.29 15.13 24.13
C GLU A 346 -1.97 14.78 23.44
N ARG A 347 -1.91 15.02 22.12
CA ARG A 347 -0.68 14.89 21.33
C ARG A 347 0.38 15.89 21.81
N LYS A 348 1.52 15.41 22.28
CA LYS A 348 2.70 16.23 22.61
C LYS A 348 3.72 16.24 21.48
N ALA A 349 4.00 15.07 20.88
CA ALA A 349 4.98 14.94 19.80
C ALA A 349 4.67 13.72 18.91
N GLY A 350 5.03 13.79 17.64
CA GLY A 350 4.78 12.73 16.67
C GLY A 350 3.29 12.58 16.34
N ALA A 351 2.95 11.67 15.44
CA ALA A 351 1.58 11.44 15.03
C ALA A 351 1.10 10.02 15.32
N ARG A 352 2.02 9.06 15.47
CA ARG A 352 1.69 7.62 15.59
C ARG A 352 2.39 6.99 16.77
N ALA A 353 1.58 6.49 17.73
CA ALA A 353 2.05 5.65 18.83
C ALA A 353 1.79 4.18 18.50
N TYR A 354 2.72 3.32 18.89
CA TYR A 354 2.60 1.88 18.76
C TYR A 354 2.45 1.25 20.13
N VAL A 355 1.35 0.52 20.31
CA VAL A 355 1.05 -0.18 21.56
C VAL A 355 1.34 -1.66 21.37
N ALA A 356 2.35 -2.16 22.08
CA ALA A 356 2.64 -3.57 22.16
C ALA A 356 2.12 -4.15 23.48
N PHE A 357 1.58 -5.37 23.40
CA PHE A 357 1.23 -6.22 24.52
C PHE A 357 2.13 -7.44 24.50
N ASP A 358 2.53 -7.97 25.64
CA ASP A 358 3.27 -9.24 25.67
C ASP A 358 2.43 -10.38 25.06
N GLY A 359 3.00 -11.07 24.06
CA GLY A 359 2.29 -12.03 23.22
C GLY A 359 1.64 -11.42 21.97
N GLY A 360 1.53 -10.07 21.89
CA GLY A 360 1.01 -9.35 20.73
C GLY A 360 -0.49 -9.47 20.49
N VAL A 361 -0.97 -8.78 19.45
CA VAL A 361 -2.37 -8.85 18.99
C VAL A 361 -2.52 -10.05 18.08
N ASP A 362 -3.32 -11.06 18.47
CA ASP A 362 -3.45 -12.36 17.79
C ASP A 362 -4.70 -12.43 16.91
N VAL A 363 -4.85 -11.51 15.98
CA VAL A 363 -5.85 -11.59 14.90
C VAL A 363 -5.36 -12.51 13.78
N ALA A 364 -6.27 -13.12 13.03
CA ALA A 364 -5.92 -14.01 11.93
C ALA A 364 -5.11 -13.29 10.84
N PRO A 365 -3.99 -13.85 10.38
CA PRO A 365 -3.24 -13.28 9.27
C PRO A 365 -4.01 -13.42 7.95
N VAL A 366 -3.90 -12.39 7.08
CA VAL A 366 -4.46 -12.37 5.73
C VAL A 366 -3.31 -12.16 4.75
N LEU A 367 -3.11 -13.11 3.84
CA LEU A 367 -1.96 -13.12 2.91
C LEU A 367 -0.61 -12.98 3.63
N GLY A 368 -0.46 -13.68 4.77
CA GLY A 368 0.78 -13.74 5.54
C GLY A 368 1.02 -12.58 6.52
N SER A 369 0.10 -11.61 6.67
CA SER A 369 0.25 -10.46 7.55
C SER A 369 -1.03 -10.15 8.32
N ARG A 370 -0.88 -9.65 9.56
CA ARG A 370 -1.97 -9.13 10.39
C ARG A 370 -2.26 -7.65 10.15
N ALA A 371 -1.45 -6.95 9.32
CA ALA A 371 -1.62 -5.53 9.07
C ALA A 371 -2.97 -5.20 8.46
N THR A 372 -3.62 -4.17 8.97
CA THR A 372 -4.86 -3.63 8.42
C THR A 372 -4.56 -2.76 7.20
N HIS A 373 -5.15 -3.10 6.06
CA HIS A 373 -5.23 -2.21 4.90
C HIS A 373 -6.70 -1.78 4.70
N VAL A 374 -7.08 -0.67 5.28
CA VAL A 374 -8.49 -0.22 5.27
C VAL A 374 -9.01 0.00 3.85
N GLY A 375 -8.19 0.61 2.98
CA GLY A 375 -8.52 0.81 1.56
C GLY A 375 -8.89 -0.49 0.83
N ALA A 376 -8.30 -1.63 1.17
CA ALA A 376 -8.59 -2.94 0.59
C ALA A 376 -9.50 -3.81 1.46
N ALA A 377 -9.86 -3.39 2.67
CA ALA A 377 -10.55 -4.17 3.71
C ALA A 377 -9.86 -5.52 3.97
N LEU A 378 -8.53 -5.48 4.18
CA LEU A 378 -7.70 -6.65 4.43
C LEU A 378 -7.02 -6.59 5.79
N GLY A 379 -6.86 -7.74 6.43
CA GLY A 379 -6.11 -7.91 7.67
C GLY A 379 -6.72 -7.22 8.88
N GLY A 380 -5.97 -7.15 9.98
CA GLY A 380 -6.44 -6.61 11.23
C GLY A 380 -7.72 -7.25 11.74
N LEU A 381 -8.57 -6.46 12.38
CA LEU A 381 -9.92 -6.87 12.73
C LEU A 381 -10.89 -6.40 11.62
N ASP A 382 -11.36 -7.34 10.80
CA ASP A 382 -12.31 -7.11 9.68
C ASP A 382 -11.83 -6.11 8.61
N GLY A 383 -10.53 -5.90 8.46
CA GLY A 383 -9.97 -4.97 7.45
C GLY A 383 -10.34 -3.51 7.67
N ARG A 384 -10.65 -3.10 8.89
CA ARG A 384 -11.08 -1.74 9.27
C ARG A 384 -10.32 -1.22 10.49
N ALA A 385 -10.44 0.08 10.72
CA ALA A 385 -10.07 0.65 12.01
C ALA A 385 -10.96 0.09 13.14
N LEU A 386 -10.42 0.07 14.35
CA LEU A 386 -11.15 -0.39 15.53
C LEU A 386 -12.35 0.50 15.84
N ILE A 387 -13.40 -0.10 16.37
CA ILE A 387 -14.59 0.59 16.87
C ILE A 387 -14.85 0.22 18.34
N ALA A 388 -15.69 0.99 19.03
CA ALA A 388 -16.10 0.68 20.39
C ALA A 388 -16.78 -0.69 20.47
N GLY A 389 -16.45 -1.49 21.46
CA GLY A 389 -16.94 -2.84 21.65
C GLY A 389 -16.10 -3.93 20.99
N ASP A 390 -15.12 -3.58 20.14
CA ASP A 390 -14.21 -4.58 19.57
C ASP A 390 -13.43 -5.31 20.68
N ARG A 391 -13.23 -6.61 20.46
CA ARG A 391 -12.49 -7.51 21.35
C ARG A 391 -11.29 -8.10 20.61
N LEU A 392 -10.10 -7.75 21.03
CA LEU A 392 -8.85 -8.19 20.42
C LEU A 392 -8.24 -9.31 21.26
N PRO A 393 -8.05 -10.50 20.69
CA PRO A 393 -7.31 -11.56 21.36
C PRO A 393 -5.82 -11.16 21.43
N LEU A 394 -5.18 -11.50 22.55
CA LEU A 394 -3.73 -11.44 22.71
C LEU A 394 -3.16 -12.86 22.68
N GLY A 395 -1.96 -12.99 22.13
CA GLY A 395 -1.19 -14.22 22.18
C GLY A 395 -0.77 -14.60 23.62
N ALA A 396 -0.20 -15.80 23.75
CA ALA A 396 0.32 -16.27 25.03
C ALA A 396 1.40 -15.31 25.57
N PRO A 397 1.45 -15.07 26.90
CA PRO A 397 2.47 -14.23 27.49
C PRO A 397 3.87 -14.76 27.19
N ILE A 398 4.78 -13.89 26.84
CA ILE A 398 6.19 -14.21 26.60
C ILE A 398 6.98 -13.83 27.87
N ALA A 399 8.08 -14.54 28.15
CA ALA A 399 8.97 -14.23 29.26
C ALA A 399 9.45 -12.75 29.17
N ALA A 400 9.53 -12.08 30.31
CA ALA A 400 10.06 -10.72 30.35
C ALA A 400 11.52 -10.72 29.86
N PRO A 401 11.94 -9.75 29.00
CA PRO A 401 13.35 -9.61 28.67
C PRO A 401 14.14 -9.27 29.94
N ALA A 402 15.40 -9.74 30.00
CA ALA A 402 16.24 -9.61 31.19
C ALA A 402 16.52 -8.13 31.59
N ALA A 403 16.58 -7.23 30.66
CA ALA A 403 16.47 -5.76 30.75
C ALA A 403 16.48 -5.20 29.32
N CYS A 404 15.41 -4.55 28.89
CA CYS A 404 15.44 -3.78 27.66
C CYS A 404 15.33 -2.30 28.04
N ILE A 405 16.45 -1.65 28.27
CA ILE A 405 16.53 -0.20 28.43
C ILE A 405 16.85 0.38 27.06
N ILE A 406 15.87 0.37 26.18
CA ILE A 406 15.87 1.27 25.04
C ILE A 406 15.47 2.62 25.65
N GLY A 407 16.44 3.36 26.22
CA GLY A 407 16.18 4.66 26.85
C GLY A 407 15.37 5.58 25.92
N GLU A 408 15.11 6.85 26.28
CA GLU A 408 14.30 7.86 25.56
C GLU A 408 14.66 8.10 24.06
N ARG A 409 15.12 7.06 23.36
CA ARG A 409 15.53 7.05 21.95
C ARG A 409 14.35 7.06 20.98
N GLY A 410 13.15 7.28 21.49
CA GLY A 410 11.97 7.54 20.65
C GLY A 410 12.17 8.83 19.85
N ILE A 411 11.93 8.74 18.55
CA ILE A 411 12.03 9.86 17.62
C ILE A 411 11.02 10.94 18.04
N ARG A 412 11.50 12.02 18.68
CA ARG A 412 10.69 13.17 19.08
C ARG A 412 10.67 14.16 17.91
N HIS A 413 9.52 14.37 17.29
CA HIS A 413 9.34 15.34 16.22
C HIS A 413 8.70 16.62 16.72
N PRO A 414 9.35 17.76 16.55
CA PRO A 414 8.79 19.08 16.85
C PRO A 414 7.90 19.62 15.73
N GLY A 415 6.87 18.86 15.28
CA GLY A 415 5.90 19.34 14.30
C GLY A 415 6.40 19.33 12.85
N GLY A 416 7.39 18.51 12.52
CA GLY A 416 7.91 18.37 11.15
C GLY A 416 9.16 17.50 11.06
N ALA A 417 9.64 17.23 9.84
CA ALA A 417 10.83 16.43 9.61
C ALA A 417 11.62 16.89 8.37
N ARG A 418 12.93 16.70 8.42
CA ARG A 418 13.80 16.70 7.25
C ARG A 418 14.05 15.26 6.84
N LEU A 419 13.72 14.92 5.59
CA LEU A 419 13.82 13.58 5.03
C LEU A 419 14.91 13.55 3.98
N ARG A 420 15.83 12.60 4.08
CA ARG A 420 16.84 12.35 3.05
C ARG A 420 16.20 11.59 1.90
N VAL A 421 16.59 11.93 0.69
CA VAL A 421 16.05 11.34 -0.54
C VAL A 421 17.16 10.96 -1.51
N LEU A 422 16.92 9.91 -2.28
CA LEU A 422 17.68 9.53 -3.47
C LEU A 422 16.90 9.94 -4.72
N PRO A 423 17.55 10.22 -5.87
CA PRO A 423 16.86 10.41 -7.13
C PRO A 423 15.91 9.26 -7.42
N GLY A 424 14.73 9.55 -7.94
CA GLY A 424 13.72 8.55 -8.27
C GLY A 424 13.94 7.94 -9.66
N PRO A 425 13.23 6.85 -9.98
CA PRO A 425 13.41 6.17 -11.27
C PRO A 425 12.94 7.00 -12.48
N GLN A 426 12.11 8.02 -12.28
CA GLN A 426 11.67 8.94 -13.34
C GLN A 426 12.20 10.37 -13.09
N ASP A 427 13.41 10.50 -12.57
CA ASP A 427 14.11 11.80 -12.39
C ASP A 427 14.26 12.57 -13.69
N ASP A 428 14.36 11.89 -14.82
CA ASP A 428 14.45 12.44 -16.17
C ASP A 428 13.16 13.12 -16.70
N PHE A 429 12.06 13.04 -15.94
CA PHE A 429 10.84 13.86 -16.17
C PHE A 429 10.97 15.29 -15.63
N PHE A 430 12.07 15.62 -14.98
CA PHE A 430 12.31 16.87 -14.29
C PHE A 430 13.62 17.49 -14.79
N ARG A 431 13.69 18.82 -14.76
CA ARG A 431 14.92 19.55 -15.02
C ARG A 431 15.59 19.92 -13.70
N GLU A 432 16.87 20.22 -13.72
CA GLU A 432 17.65 20.59 -12.54
C GLU A 432 16.97 21.62 -11.61
N PRO A 433 16.33 22.70 -12.08
CA PRO A 433 15.63 23.63 -11.20
C PRO A 433 14.53 23.00 -10.32
N ALA A 434 13.93 21.89 -10.76
CA ALA A 434 12.90 21.20 -9.97
C ALA A 434 13.48 20.55 -8.70
N PHE A 435 14.69 19.98 -8.79
CA PHE A 435 15.38 19.40 -7.62
C PHE A 435 15.77 20.50 -6.63
N ALA A 436 16.27 21.65 -7.10
CA ALA A 436 16.56 22.78 -6.24
C ALA A 436 15.31 23.34 -5.54
N ILE A 437 14.14 23.30 -6.20
CA ILE A 437 12.86 23.66 -5.57
C ILE A 437 12.50 22.64 -4.49
N LEU A 438 12.63 21.33 -4.76
CA LEU A 438 12.33 20.28 -3.80
C LEU A 438 13.15 20.44 -2.51
N GLU A 439 14.46 20.74 -2.63
CA GLU A 439 15.38 20.86 -1.49
C GLU A 439 15.20 22.17 -0.69
N ARG A 440 14.85 23.27 -1.38
CA ARG A 440 14.75 24.60 -0.72
C ARG A 440 13.36 24.88 -0.15
N THR A 441 12.37 24.07 -0.50
CA THR A 441 10.99 24.30 -0.08
C THR A 441 10.68 23.56 1.21
N ARG A 442 10.12 24.29 2.17
CA ARG A 442 9.41 23.69 3.28
C ARG A 442 7.98 23.43 2.86
N PHE A 443 7.65 22.16 2.63
CA PHE A 443 6.30 21.73 2.32
C PHE A 443 5.49 21.50 3.59
N MET A 444 4.15 21.55 3.46
CA MET A 444 3.22 21.27 4.56
C MET A 444 2.38 20.04 4.23
N VAL A 445 2.24 19.13 5.18
CA VAL A 445 1.32 17.98 5.06
C VAL A 445 -0.12 18.48 5.13
N THR A 446 -0.91 18.20 4.09
CA THR A 446 -2.31 18.67 4.02
C THR A 446 -3.28 17.75 4.75
N PRO A 447 -4.50 18.22 5.12
CA PRO A 447 -5.54 17.36 5.71
C PRO A 447 -6.01 16.20 4.82
N HIS A 448 -5.73 16.25 3.51
CA HIS A 448 -6.06 15.19 2.56
C HIS A 448 -5.01 14.06 2.51
N SER A 449 -4.21 13.95 3.56
CA SER A 449 -3.17 12.95 3.72
C SER A 449 -3.67 11.74 4.52
N ASN A 450 -3.20 10.55 4.16
CA ASN A 450 -3.55 9.29 4.83
C ASN A 450 -2.42 8.26 4.69
N ARG A 451 -2.67 7.01 5.07
CA ARG A 451 -1.70 5.92 4.97
C ARG A 451 -1.28 5.54 3.54
N MET A 452 -2.05 5.95 2.50
CA MET A 452 -1.65 5.76 1.09
C MET A 452 -0.56 6.75 0.68
N GLY A 453 -0.62 7.99 1.19
CA GLY A 453 0.34 9.03 0.87
C GLY A 453 -0.07 10.39 1.42
N TYR A 454 0.93 11.25 1.52
CA TYR A 454 0.76 12.62 1.99
C TYR A 454 0.74 13.57 0.80
N ARG A 455 -0.34 14.36 0.71
CA ARG A 455 -0.40 15.50 -0.21
C ARG A 455 0.34 16.66 0.43
N LEU A 456 1.29 17.20 -0.29
CA LEU A 456 2.16 18.26 0.20
C LEU A 456 1.79 19.57 -0.49
N SER A 457 1.55 20.61 0.30
CA SER A 457 1.38 21.99 -0.21
C SER A 457 2.66 22.78 -0.01
N GLY A 458 2.99 23.63 -1.00
CA GLY A 458 4.21 24.42 -1.01
C GLY A 458 4.51 24.96 -2.41
N ALA A 459 5.78 25.07 -2.77
CA ALA A 459 6.14 25.45 -4.12
C ALA A 459 5.76 24.38 -5.14
N VAL A 460 5.34 24.83 -6.32
CA VAL A 460 5.07 23.95 -7.47
C VAL A 460 6.39 23.42 -8.03
N VAL A 461 6.49 22.10 -8.14
CA VAL A 461 7.64 21.40 -8.72
C VAL A 461 7.38 21.19 -10.21
N PRO A 462 8.08 21.88 -11.13
CA PRO A 462 7.78 21.84 -12.54
C PRO A 462 8.25 20.53 -13.18
N ARG A 463 7.38 19.91 -13.98
CA ARG A 463 7.70 18.79 -14.87
C ARG A 463 8.09 19.28 -16.26
N ILE A 464 8.76 18.41 -17.03
CA ILE A 464 8.94 18.65 -18.47
C ILE A 464 7.54 18.63 -19.12
N PRO A 465 7.14 19.72 -19.83
CA PRO A 465 5.81 19.81 -20.43
C PRO A 465 5.56 18.71 -21.47
N ASN A 466 4.31 18.29 -21.60
CA ASN A 466 3.83 17.34 -22.62
C ASN A 466 4.51 15.96 -22.60
N ARG A 467 5.20 15.60 -21.51
CA ARG A 467 5.74 14.27 -21.31
C ARG A 467 4.79 13.47 -20.44
N GLU A 468 4.06 12.57 -21.04
CA GLU A 468 3.19 11.63 -20.34
C GLU A 468 3.97 10.38 -19.89
N MET A 469 3.54 9.77 -18.80
CA MET A 469 4.13 8.56 -18.25
C MET A 469 3.17 7.39 -18.44
N ILE A 470 3.67 6.29 -18.96
CA ILE A 470 2.98 5.00 -18.87
C ILE A 470 3.00 4.54 -17.41
N SER A 471 1.85 4.06 -16.89
CA SER A 471 1.76 3.60 -15.50
C SER A 471 2.83 2.55 -15.19
N ASP A 472 3.51 2.74 -14.08
CA ASP A 472 4.66 1.95 -13.65
C ASP A 472 4.55 1.55 -12.18
N ALA A 473 5.47 0.73 -11.66
CA ALA A 473 5.52 0.37 -10.26
C ALA A 473 5.69 1.59 -9.35
N ALA A 474 5.03 1.57 -8.20
CA ALA A 474 5.10 2.62 -7.20
C ALA A 474 5.87 2.15 -5.96
N PHE A 475 6.76 2.99 -5.44
CA PHE A 475 7.65 2.66 -4.33
C PHE A 475 7.21 3.38 -3.05
N VAL A 476 7.42 2.75 -1.88
CA VAL A 476 7.22 3.44 -0.60
C VAL A 476 8.26 4.55 -0.46
N GLY A 477 7.86 5.70 0.06
CA GLY A 477 8.74 6.86 0.16
C GLY A 477 8.92 7.62 -1.15
N ALA A 478 8.36 7.15 -2.28
CA ALA A 478 8.46 7.87 -3.55
C ALA A 478 7.72 9.21 -3.50
N ILE A 479 8.35 10.24 -4.04
CA ILE A 479 7.78 11.57 -4.21
C ILE A 479 7.27 11.67 -5.64
N GLN A 480 5.97 11.43 -5.81
CA GLN A 480 5.28 11.59 -7.08
C GLN A 480 4.90 13.06 -7.32
N VAL A 481 5.07 13.52 -8.56
CA VAL A 481 4.67 14.88 -8.96
C VAL A 481 3.64 14.80 -10.07
N PRO A 482 2.33 15.03 -9.78
CA PRO A 482 1.28 15.16 -10.80
C PRO A 482 1.49 16.36 -11.73
N ALA A 483 0.62 16.53 -12.72
CA ALA A 483 0.66 17.70 -13.62
C ALA A 483 0.46 19.04 -12.89
N SER A 484 -0.23 19.03 -11.73
CA SER A 484 -0.37 20.22 -10.87
C SER A 484 0.95 20.71 -10.28
N GLY A 485 1.98 19.84 -10.21
CA GLY A 485 3.26 20.14 -9.58
C GLY A 485 3.25 20.07 -8.05
N GLU A 486 2.15 19.67 -7.42
CA GLU A 486 2.07 19.44 -5.97
C GLU A 486 2.57 18.03 -5.62
N PRO A 487 3.65 17.90 -4.82
CA PRO A 487 4.22 16.60 -4.54
C PRO A 487 3.30 15.71 -3.70
N LEU A 488 3.37 14.41 -3.95
CA LEU A 488 2.71 13.34 -3.19
C LEU A 488 3.78 12.40 -2.63
N LEU A 489 3.93 12.32 -1.32
CA LEU A 489 4.82 11.34 -0.67
C LEU A 489 4.05 10.03 -0.45
N LEU A 490 4.43 8.97 -1.15
CA LEU A 490 3.77 7.67 -1.07
C LEU A 490 4.15 6.93 0.21
N MET A 491 3.12 6.40 0.90
CA MET A 491 3.28 5.69 2.18
C MET A 491 2.91 4.20 2.07
N SER A 492 2.82 3.48 3.18
CA SER A 492 2.73 2.01 3.20
C SER A 492 1.48 1.43 2.51
N ASP A 493 0.33 2.12 2.53
CA ASP A 493 -0.91 1.68 1.87
C ASP A 493 -1.03 2.19 0.42
N ARG A 494 0.07 2.69 -0.18
CA ARG A 494 0.10 3.16 -1.56
C ARG A 494 -0.36 2.11 -2.55
N GLN A 495 -0.83 2.54 -3.69
CA GLN A 495 -1.07 1.67 -4.84
C GLN A 495 0.26 1.00 -5.28
N THR A 496 0.18 -0.24 -5.78
CA THR A 496 1.37 -0.96 -6.27
C THR A 496 1.85 -0.45 -7.62
N THR A 497 0.99 0.21 -8.37
CA THR A 497 1.28 0.87 -9.65
C THR A 497 0.64 2.24 -9.73
N GLY A 498 1.26 3.17 -10.46
CA GLY A 498 0.77 4.55 -10.63
C GLY A 498 1.25 5.20 -11.91
N GLY A 499 0.60 6.28 -12.32
CA GLY A 499 0.89 7.01 -13.57
C GLY A 499 1.53 8.39 -13.37
N TYR A 500 2.05 8.68 -12.19
CA TYR A 500 2.76 9.94 -11.95
C TYR A 500 4.27 9.69 -11.80
N PRO A 501 5.14 10.52 -12.42
CA PRO A 501 6.57 10.35 -12.32
C PRO A 501 7.06 10.53 -10.87
N GLN A 502 7.93 9.64 -10.48
CA GLN A 502 8.55 9.56 -9.15
C GLN A 502 9.91 10.25 -9.22
N MET A 503 9.96 11.48 -8.73
CA MET A 503 11.12 12.38 -8.83
C MET A 503 12.26 11.95 -7.91
N ALA A 504 11.92 11.55 -6.70
CA ALA A 504 12.85 11.15 -5.65
C ALA A 504 12.20 10.08 -4.77
N THR A 505 12.99 9.40 -3.95
CA THR A 505 12.50 8.41 -2.97
C THR A 505 13.16 8.66 -1.62
N VAL A 506 12.37 8.78 -0.56
CA VAL A 506 12.85 8.87 0.83
C VAL A 506 13.60 7.58 1.17
N ILE A 507 14.77 7.70 1.78
CA ILE A 507 15.57 6.54 2.20
C ILE A 507 14.84 5.71 3.26
N THR A 508 15.08 4.42 3.30
CA THR A 508 14.40 3.48 4.22
C THR A 508 14.54 3.90 5.69
N ALA A 509 15.70 4.41 6.09
CA ALA A 509 15.94 4.88 7.46
C ALA A 509 15.10 6.11 7.86
N ASP A 510 14.63 6.92 6.92
CA ASP A 510 13.83 8.11 7.21
C ASP A 510 12.31 7.89 7.05
N LEU A 511 11.86 6.72 6.57
CA LEU A 511 10.44 6.38 6.51
C LEU A 511 9.74 6.43 7.87
N PRO A 512 10.36 5.99 8.99
CA PRO A 512 9.81 6.19 10.33
C PRO A 512 9.55 7.66 10.65
N LEU A 513 10.43 8.58 10.24
CA LEU A 513 10.25 10.03 10.43
C LEU A 513 9.03 10.53 9.65
N ALA A 514 8.91 10.12 8.38
CA ALA A 514 7.74 10.41 7.57
C ALA A 514 6.47 9.84 8.21
N GLY A 515 6.55 8.63 8.78
CA GLY A 515 5.47 7.98 9.52
C GLY A 515 4.95 8.80 10.70
N GLN A 516 5.74 9.69 11.26
CA GLN A 516 5.38 10.53 12.41
C GLN A 516 4.77 11.89 12.04
N LEU A 517 4.63 12.20 10.75
CA LEU A 517 4.03 13.44 10.29
C LEU A 517 2.49 13.41 10.39
N ALA A 518 1.90 14.52 10.77
CA ALA A 518 0.47 14.80 10.80
C ALA A 518 0.10 15.95 9.86
N PRO A 519 -1.17 16.13 9.49
CA PRO A 519 -1.63 17.35 8.86
C PRO A 519 -1.21 18.60 9.63
N GLY A 520 -0.64 19.58 8.91
CA GLY A 520 -0.08 20.80 9.50
C GLY A 520 1.40 20.70 9.89
N ASP A 521 2.00 19.52 9.92
CA ASP A 521 3.44 19.39 10.10
C ASP A 521 4.19 19.73 8.79
N TRP A 522 5.40 20.26 8.94
CA TRP A 522 6.25 20.59 7.80
C TRP A 522 7.15 19.40 7.40
N VAL A 523 7.56 19.38 6.14
CA VAL A 523 8.56 18.45 5.60
C VAL A 523 9.52 19.18 4.67
N GLU A 524 10.81 18.93 4.85
CA GLU A 524 11.90 19.35 3.98
C GLU A 524 12.61 18.11 3.43
N PHE A 525 13.14 18.20 2.21
CA PHE A 525 13.88 17.12 1.58
C PHE A 525 15.33 17.52 1.39
N SER A 526 16.24 16.56 1.51
CA SER A 526 17.65 16.76 1.20
C SER A 526 18.18 15.56 0.41
N LEU A 527 18.85 15.83 -0.70
CA LEU A 527 19.52 14.78 -1.45
C LEU A 527 20.65 14.17 -0.60
N CYS A 528 20.80 12.86 -0.71
CA CYS A 528 21.91 12.12 -0.11
C CYS A 528 22.44 11.07 -1.08
N THR A 529 23.55 10.46 -0.73
CA THR A 529 24.13 9.33 -1.44
C THR A 529 23.57 8.01 -0.91
N ARG A 530 23.65 6.97 -1.74
CA ARG A 530 23.28 5.61 -1.31
C ARG A 530 24.10 5.13 -0.11
N ALA A 531 25.41 5.47 -0.07
CA ALA A 531 26.27 5.10 1.06
C ALA A 531 25.76 5.71 2.37
N GLU A 532 25.33 6.97 2.36
CA GLU A 532 24.72 7.64 3.51
C GLU A 532 23.37 7.00 3.89
N ALA A 533 22.56 6.59 2.92
CA ALA A 533 21.29 5.91 3.17
C ALA A 533 21.50 4.57 3.88
N ILE A 534 22.45 3.74 3.41
CA ILE A 534 22.76 2.44 4.02
C ILE A 534 23.43 2.61 5.39
N ALA A 535 24.32 3.60 5.57
CA ALA A 535 24.91 3.90 6.87
C ALA A 535 23.83 4.26 7.89
N ALA A 536 22.92 5.16 7.53
CA ALA A 536 21.80 5.55 8.38
C ALA A 536 20.89 4.38 8.76
N LEU A 537 20.64 3.45 7.84
CA LEU A 537 19.83 2.27 8.13
C LEU A 537 20.54 1.30 9.07
N ARG A 538 21.87 1.12 8.92
CA ARG A 538 22.69 0.32 9.86
C ARG A 538 22.73 0.93 11.25
N ASP A 539 22.86 2.26 11.35
CA ASP A 539 22.80 2.97 12.62
C ASP A 539 21.44 2.78 13.30
N GLN A 540 20.34 2.78 12.50
CA GLN A 540 19.00 2.52 13.01
C GLN A 540 18.83 1.09 13.51
N GLU A 541 19.34 0.07 12.79
CA GLU A 541 19.33 -1.32 13.25
C GLU A 541 20.12 -1.52 14.55
N ALA A 542 21.28 -0.89 14.69
CA ALA A 542 22.10 -0.95 15.89
C ALA A 542 21.35 -0.42 17.15
N LEU A 543 20.35 0.45 16.98
CA LEU A 543 19.50 0.88 18.10
C LEU A 543 18.62 -0.27 18.64
N LEU A 544 18.32 -1.27 17.82
CA LEU A 544 17.46 -2.40 18.17
C LEU A 544 18.22 -3.55 18.82
N ASP A 545 19.53 -3.64 18.57
CA ASP A 545 20.37 -4.71 19.13
C ASP A 545 20.66 -4.52 20.64
N GLY A 546 20.27 -3.36 21.23
CA GLY A 546 20.51 -3.03 22.63
C GLY A 546 21.98 -2.65 22.89
N PRO A 547 22.33 -2.21 24.09
CA PRO A 547 23.73 -2.08 24.49
C PRO A 547 24.33 -3.48 24.60
N ALA A 548 25.45 -3.70 23.89
CA ALA A 548 26.26 -4.91 24.02
C ALA A 548 26.77 -5.09 25.47
#